data_57654ab7c4b14ff716d9686f306dd46d
#
_entry.id   57654ab7c4b14ff716d9686f306dd46d
#
_cell.length_a   1.000
_cell.length_b   1.000
_cell.length_c   1.000
_cell.angle_alpha   90.00
_cell.angle_beta   90.00
_cell.angle_gamma   90.00
#
_symmetry.space_group_name_H-M   'P 1'
#
loop_
_entity.id
_entity.type
_entity.pdbx_description
1 polymer ?
#
loop_
_entity_poly.entity_id
_entity_poly.type
_entity_poly.pdbx_seq_one_letter_code
_entity_poly.pdbx_strand_id
1 'polypeptide(L)'
;LAFDHPYKGLANVFLDRADNASEEDLNEFLSTTLLPSLLSEGSPIASCVNWKPIPRNDDIDGNAPMDLGSPTGNDERHMQMFFLEEDPRTIWSLFKDYAEKINDSGLATVVLAAPFIPTIVGTDTYTDQLW
;
A
#
# COMPACT_ATOMS: atom_id res chain seq x y z
N LEU A 1 1.72 -7.96 -13.85
CA LEU A 1 1.71 -8.79 -12.64
C LEU A 1 1.63 -10.27 -13.06
N ALA A 2 2.61 -11.08 -12.67
CA ALA A 2 2.62 -12.51 -12.90
C ALA A 2 2.18 -13.23 -11.62
N PHE A 3 1.06 -13.93 -11.68
CA PHE A 3 0.48 -14.59 -10.49
C PHE A 3 1.29 -15.80 -10.00
N ASP A 4 2.08 -16.39 -10.88
CA ASP A 4 2.95 -17.54 -10.61
C ASP A 4 4.40 -17.14 -10.27
N HIS A 5 4.71 -15.85 -10.30
CA HIS A 5 6.04 -15.35 -9.95
C HIS A 5 6.26 -15.40 -8.43
N PRO A 6 7.37 -15.98 -7.96
CA PRO A 6 7.66 -16.09 -6.53
C PRO A 6 8.21 -14.78 -5.97
N TYR A 7 7.37 -13.77 -5.78
CA TYR A 7 7.77 -12.52 -5.14
C TYR A 7 8.29 -12.78 -3.72
N LYS A 8 9.33 -12.06 -3.33
CA LYS A 8 9.96 -12.21 -2.02
C LYS A 8 9.26 -11.45 -0.90
N GLY A 9 8.32 -10.61 -1.25
CA GLY A 9 7.51 -9.89 -0.29
C GLY A 9 6.49 -8.97 -0.93
N LEU A 10 5.68 -8.40 -0.05
CA LEU A 10 4.73 -7.34 -0.37
C LEU A 10 4.95 -6.17 0.58
N ALA A 11 4.63 -4.97 0.14
CA ALA A 11 4.48 -3.82 1.02
C ALA A 11 3.13 -3.16 0.73
N ASN A 12 2.34 -2.95 1.76
CA ASN A 12 1.10 -2.18 1.67
C ASN A 12 1.32 -0.81 2.28
N VAL A 13 0.96 0.21 1.52
CA VAL A 13 1.01 1.62 1.96
C VAL A 13 -0.40 2.17 1.90
N PHE A 14 -0.90 2.62 3.05
CA PHE A 14 -2.19 3.31 3.17
C PHE A 14 -1.93 4.80 3.28
N LEU A 15 -2.59 5.56 2.44
CA LEU A 15 -2.47 7.01 2.44
C LEU A 15 -3.84 7.67 2.36
N ASP A 16 -3.99 8.78 3.08
CA ASP A 16 -5.17 9.61 3.08
C ASP A 16 -4.89 10.88 2.29
N ARG A 17 -5.72 11.18 1.30
CA ARG A 17 -5.63 12.43 0.54
C ARG A 17 -5.90 13.61 1.46
N ALA A 18 -5.14 14.68 1.29
CA ALA A 18 -5.37 15.92 2.03
C ALA A 18 -6.69 16.58 1.60
N ASP A 19 -7.41 17.19 2.56
CA ASP A 19 -8.71 17.82 2.32
C ASP A 19 -8.67 18.92 1.25
N ASN A 20 -7.53 19.60 1.15
CA ASN A 20 -7.29 20.69 0.21
C ASN A 20 -6.68 20.23 -1.13
N ALA A 21 -6.40 18.95 -1.29
CA ALA A 21 -5.83 18.38 -2.51
C ALA A 21 -6.92 17.74 -3.36
N SER A 22 -6.83 17.92 -4.68
CA SER A 22 -7.68 17.19 -5.59
C SER A 22 -7.17 15.75 -5.80
N GLU A 23 -8.06 14.86 -6.15
CA GLU A 23 -7.68 13.49 -6.48
C GLU A 23 -6.80 13.43 -7.73
N GLU A 24 -7.06 14.32 -8.69
CA GLU A 24 -6.29 14.43 -9.92
C GLU A 24 -4.84 14.83 -9.63
N ASP A 25 -4.63 15.83 -8.77
CA ASP A 25 -3.29 16.27 -8.37
C ASP A 25 -2.51 15.18 -7.65
N LEU A 26 -3.17 14.45 -6.76
CA LEU A 26 -2.56 13.31 -6.07
C LEU A 26 -2.18 12.20 -7.04
N ASN A 27 -3.08 11.81 -7.92
CA ASN A 27 -2.83 10.78 -8.92
C ASN A 27 -1.71 11.17 -9.88
N GLU A 28 -1.67 12.42 -10.33
CA GLU A 28 -0.60 12.95 -11.17
C GLU A 28 0.74 12.88 -10.43
N PHE A 29 0.79 13.34 -9.20
CA PHE A 29 2.02 13.29 -8.38
C PHE A 29 2.52 11.87 -8.17
N LEU A 30 1.63 10.92 -7.82
CA LEU A 30 2.00 9.53 -7.62
C LEU A 30 2.49 8.88 -8.92
N SER A 31 1.78 9.07 -10.02
CA SER A 31 2.06 8.38 -11.28
C SER A 31 3.22 8.99 -12.06
N THR A 32 3.43 10.29 -12.00
CA THR A 32 4.47 10.97 -12.77
C THR A 32 5.76 11.21 -12.01
N THR A 33 5.69 11.37 -10.69
CA THR A 33 6.83 11.77 -9.87
C THR A 33 7.36 10.62 -9.00
N LEU A 34 6.49 9.96 -8.24
CA LEU A 34 6.93 8.98 -7.23
C LEU A 34 7.07 7.57 -7.77
N LEU A 35 6.03 7.03 -8.40
CA LEU A 35 6.05 5.63 -8.88
C LEU A 35 7.14 5.37 -9.93
N PRO A 36 7.40 6.25 -10.90
CA PRO A 36 8.50 6.04 -11.83
C PRO A 36 9.87 5.92 -11.15
N SER A 37 10.09 6.64 -10.07
CA SER A 37 11.36 6.56 -9.33
C SER A 37 11.53 5.24 -8.59
N LEU A 38 10.43 4.64 -8.13
CA LEU A 38 10.43 3.35 -7.45
C LEU A 38 10.44 2.17 -8.43
N LEU A 39 9.80 2.31 -9.58
CA LEU A 39 9.63 1.25 -10.58
C LEU A 39 10.66 1.32 -11.72
N SER A 40 11.76 2.06 -11.52
CA SER A 40 12.84 2.16 -12.49
C SER A 40 13.50 0.81 -12.73
N GLU A 41 14.18 0.69 -13.88
CA GLU A 41 14.93 -0.52 -14.23
C GLU A 41 15.96 -0.86 -13.14
N GLY A 42 16.00 -2.13 -12.72
CA GLY A 42 16.87 -2.60 -11.63
C GLY A 42 16.34 -2.33 -10.23
N SER A 43 15.14 -1.75 -10.09
CA SER A 43 14.48 -1.58 -8.80
C SER A 43 14.11 -2.94 -8.18
N PRO A 44 14.21 -3.08 -6.85
CA PRO A 44 13.71 -4.25 -6.14
C PRO A 44 12.18 -4.33 -6.08
N ILE A 45 11.49 -3.33 -6.62
CA ILE A 45 10.02 -3.28 -6.68
C ILE A 45 9.58 -3.63 -8.09
N ALA A 46 8.87 -4.75 -8.22
CA ALA A 46 8.42 -5.26 -9.51
C ALA A 46 7.21 -4.51 -10.07
N SER A 47 6.26 -4.21 -9.21
CA SER A 47 5.02 -3.52 -9.61
C SER A 47 4.29 -2.92 -8.41
N CYS A 48 3.39 -1.99 -8.71
CA CYS A 48 2.47 -1.39 -7.74
C CYS A 48 1.04 -1.48 -8.26
N VAL A 49 0.13 -1.91 -7.40
CA VAL A 49 -1.32 -1.86 -7.65
C VAL A 49 -1.93 -0.84 -6.69
N ASN A 50 -2.70 0.08 -7.25
CA ASN A 50 -3.36 1.12 -6.48
C ASN A 50 -4.86 0.81 -6.35
N TRP A 51 -5.34 0.82 -5.13
CA TRP A 51 -6.73 0.56 -4.80
C TRP A 51 -7.39 1.80 -4.25
N LYS A 52 -8.57 2.10 -4.75
CA LYS A 52 -9.41 3.17 -4.24
C LYS A 52 -10.61 2.58 -3.52
N PRO A 53 -11.09 3.20 -2.45
CA PRO A 53 -12.34 2.79 -1.86
C PRO A 53 -13.50 3.05 -2.84
N ILE A 54 -14.43 2.14 -2.87
CA ILE A 54 -15.73 2.35 -3.52
C ILE A 54 -16.63 3.09 -2.52
N PRO A 55 -17.39 4.09 -2.95
CA PRO A 55 -18.38 4.73 -2.09
C PRO A 55 -19.23 3.69 -1.39
N ARG A 56 -19.39 3.82 -0.09
CA ARG A 56 -20.18 2.90 0.71
C ARG A 56 -21.63 2.90 0.25
N ASN A 57 -22.22 1.73 0.21
CA ASN A 57 -23.64 1.55 0.00
C ASN A 57 -24.28 1.32 1.38
N ASP A 58 -25.32 2.08 1.71
CA ASP A 58 -26.04 1.99 2.99
C ASP A 58 -26.50 0.56 3.32
N ASP A 59 -26.77 -0.25 2.29
CA ASP A 59 -27.14 -1.67 2.45
C ASP A 59 -25.98 -2.53 2.99
N ILE A 60 -24.74 -2.15 2.74
CA ILE A 60 -23.54 -2.85 3.22
C ILE A 60 -23.21 -2.39 4.63
N ASP A 61 -23.28 -1.10 4.91
CA ASP A 61 -22.94 -0.51 6.20
C ASP A 61 -23.88 -0.97 7.32
N GLY A 62 -25.18 -1.17 7.02
CA GLY A 62 -26.17 -1.65 7.99
C GLY A 62 -25.99 -3.10 8.42
N ASN A 63 -25.23 -3.90 7.68
CA ASN A 63 -25.04 -5.34 7.90
C ASN A 63 -23.58 -5.73 8.23
N ALA A 64 -22.65 -4.79 8.28
CA ALA A 64 -21.28 -5.08 8.63
C ALA A 64 -21.19 -5.52 10.10
N PRO A 65 -20.64 -6.71 10.40
CA PRO A 65 -20.61 -7.24 11.77
C PRO A 65 -19.61 -6.53 12.68
N MET A 66 -18.80 -5.63 12.16
CA MET A 66 -17.83 -4.86 12.94
C MET A 66 -17.56 -3.51 12.30
N ASP A 67 -17.42 -2.52 13.13
CA ASP A 67 -16.84 -1.23 12.76
C ASP A 67 -15.32 -1.41 12.68
N LEU A 68 -14.77 -1.24 11.47
CA LEU A 68 -13.32 -1.34 11.25
C LEU A 68 -12.56 -0.10 11.74
N GLY A 69 -13.20 0.74 12.57
CA GLY A 69 -12.57 1.92 13.17
C GLY A 69 -12.25 3.02 12.17
N SER A 70 -12.73 2.93 10.95
CA SER A 70 -12.60 4.00 9.97
C SER A 70 -13.69 5.02 10.25
N PRO A 71 -13.35 6.30 10.43
CA PRO A 71 -14.37 7.34 10.47
C PRO A 71 -15.27 7.19 9.25
N THR A 72 -16.57 7.25 9.45
CA THR A 72 -17.54 7.23 8.35
C THR A 72 -17.19 8.33 7.38
N GLY A 73 -16.95 7.97 6.12
CA GLY A 73 -16.65 8.93 5.06
C GLY A 73 -15.18 9.03 4.66
N ASN A 74 -14.35 8.03 4.96
CA ASN A 74 -12.96 8.04 4.52
C ASN A 74 -12.80 7.54 3.07
N ASP A 75 -13.57 8.16 2.15
CA ASP A 75 -13.44 7.96 0.69
C ASP A 75 -12.11 8.49 0.16
N GLU A 76 -11.32 9.10 1.03
CA GLU A 76 -10.03 9.71 0.79
C GLU A 76 -8.86 8.73 0.93
N ARG A 77 -9.10 7.54 1.48
CA ARG A 77 -8.06 6.56 1.74
C ARG A 77 -7.75 5.73 0.50
N HIS A 78 -6.48 5.66 0.16
CA HIS A 78 -5.96 4.82 -0.90
C HIS A 78 -5.07 3.73 -0.30
N MET A 79 -5.07 2.54 -0.90
CA MET A 79 -4.12 1.49 -0.59
C MET A 79 -3.26 1.22 -1.81
N GLN A 80 -1.95 1.24 -1.61
CA GLN A 80 -0.98 0.82 -2.61
C GLN A 80 -0.36 -0.51 -2.18
N MET A 81 -0.36 -1.47 -3.08
CA MET A 81 0.25 -2.78 -2.87
C MET A 81 1.45 -2.92 -3.79
N PHE A 82 2.63 -3.04 -3.22
CA PHE A 82 3.89 -3.20 -3.93
C PHE A 82 4.34 -4.66 -3.89
N PHE A 83 4.65 -5.21 -5.05
CA PHE A 83 5.21 -6.55 -5.19
C PHE A 83 6.73 -6.45 -5.27
N LEU A 84 7.43 -7.22 -4.41
CA LEU A 84 8.86 -7.04 -4.17
C LEU A 84 9.68 -8.22 -4.68
N GLU A 85 10.78 -7.93 -5.37
CA GLU A 85 11.79 -8.92 -5.79
C GLU A 85 12.83 -9.19 -4.69
N GLU A 86 12.86 -8.35 -3.67
CA GLU A 86 13.74 -8.45 -2.51
C GLU A 86 12.95 -8.58 -1.21
N ASP A 87 13.58 -9.13 -0.19
CA ASP A 87 13.01 -9.19 1.15
C ASP A 87 12.73 -7.76 1.66
N PRO A 88 11.49 -7.45 2.06
CA PRO A 88 11.13 -6.10 2.48
C PRO A 88 11.98 -5.58 3.64
N ARG A 89 12.52 -6.47 4.48
CA ARG A 89 13.40 -6.07 5.60
C ARG A 89 14.70 -5.43 5.13
N THR A 90 15.20 -5.80 3.95
CA THR A 90 16.45 -5.29 3.38
C THR A 90 16.28 -3.97 2.62
N ILE A 91 15.07 -3.67 2.18
CA ILE A 91 14.76 -2.50 1.34
C ILE A 91 13.77 -1.52 2.00
N TRP A 92 13.50 -1.67 3.29
CA TRP A 92 12.47 -0.88 3.97
C TRP A 92 12.77 0.62 3.98
N SER A 93 14.02 1.02 3.88
CA SER A 93 14.42 2.43 3.73
C SER A 93 13.78 3.10 2.52
N LEU A 94 13.56 2.38 1.42
CA LEU A 94 12.88 2.91 0.23
C LEU A 94 11.44 3.34 0.54
N PHE A 95 10.75 2.58 1.37
CA PHE A 95 9.37 2.89 1.76
C PHE A 95 9.30 4.01 2.79
N LYS A 96 10.32 4.15 3.66
CA LYS A 96 10.44 5.32 4.54
C LYS A 96 10.61 6.60 3.73
N ASP A 97 11.55 6.60 2.78
CA ASP A 97 11.78 7.75 1.90
C ASP A 97 10.54 8.06 1.05
N TYR A 98 9.84 7.03 0.59
CA TYR A 98 8.58 7.16 -0.15
C TYR A 98 7.51 7.83 0.69
N ALA A 99 7.32 7.38 1.93
CA ALA A 99 6.36 7.95 2.86
C ALA A 99 6.69 9.42 3.19
N GLU A 100 7.97 9.75 3.40
CA GLU A 100 8.42 11.11 3.63
C GLU A 100 8.10 12.02 2.44
N LYS A 101 8.37 11.58 1.22
CA LYS A 101 8.05 12.35 0.00
C LYS A 101 6.55 12.60 -0.16
N ILE A 102 5.71 11.63 0.18
CA ILE A 102 4.25 11.81 0.16
C ILE A 102 3.84 12.84 1.22
N ASN A 103 4.30 12.69 2.45
CA ASN A 103 3.96 13.60 3.54
C ASN A 103 4.43 15.03 3.26
N ASP A 104 5.63 15.19 2.71
CA ASP A 104 6.22 16.49 2.39
C ASP A 104 5.51 17.18 1.21
N SER A 105 4.87 16.41 0.33
CA SER A 105 4.11 16.97 -0.80
C SER A 105 2.91 17.82 -0.38
N GLY A 106 2.35 17.54 0.80
CA GLY A 106 1.10 18.15 1.27
C GLY A 106 -0.17 17.67 0.55
N LEU A 107 -0.04 16.70 -0.38
CA LEU A 107 -1.17 16.15 -1.13
C LEU A 107 -1.84 14.97 -0.43
N ALA A 108 -1.09 14.25 0.36
CA ALA A 108 -1.56 13.10 1.13
C ALA A 108 -0.71 12.87 2.38
N THR A 109 -1.23 12.06 3.30
CA THR A 109 -0.52 11.59 4.48
C THR A 109 -0.47 10.07 4.48
N VAL A 110 0.70 9.50 4.68
CA VAL A 110 0.84 8.06 4.86
C VAL A 110 0.39 7.70 6.28
N VAL A 111 -0.65 6.87 6.35
CA VAL A 111 -1.26 6.45 7.62
C VAL A 111 -0.58 5.19 8.14
N LEU A 112 -0.26 4.27 7.24
CA LEU A 112 0.37 3.00 7.57
C LEU A 112 1.20 2.51 6.39
N ALA A 113 2.38 1.99 6.68
CA ALA A 113 3.15 1.18 5.75
C ALA A 113 3.52 -0.14 6.44
N ALA A 114 3.16 -1.27 5.83
CA ALA A 114 3.34 -2.58 6.43
C ALA A 114 4.01 -3.55 5.45
N PRO A 115 5.11 -4.21 5.85
CA PRO A 115 5.73 -5.26 5.07
C PRO A 115 5.07 -6.62 5.32
N PHE A 116 5.08 -7.46 4.30
CA PHE A 116 4.63 -8.85 4.36
C PHE A 116 5.67 -9.75 3.69
N ILE A 117 5.97 -10.85 4.31
CA ILE A 117 6.80 -11.93 3.75
C ILE A 117 5.92 -13.09 3.33
N PRO A 118 6.28 -13.83 2.27
CA PRO A 118 5.50 -14.99 1.85
C PRO A 118 5.60 -16.11 2.90
N THR A 119 4.48 -16.78 3.12
CA THR A 119 4.46 -18.02 3.92
C THR A 119 4.91 -19.20 3.08
N ILE A 120 5.54 -20.17 3.69
CA ILE A 120 5.95 -21.42 3.03
C ILE A 120 4.77 -22.39 3.10
N VAL A 121 4.15 -22.66 1.97
CA VAL A 121 3.00 -23.55 1.86
C VAL A 121 3.39 -24.97 2.24
N GLY A 122 2.61 -25.61 3.11
CA GLY A 122 2.79 -27.01 3.51
C GLY A 122 3.85 -27.24 4.58
N THR A 123 4.34 -26.19 5.21
CA THR A 123 5.20 -26.29 6.39
C THR A 123 4.53 -25.64 7.59
N ASP A 124 4.64 -26.26 8.75
CA ASP A 124 4.19 -25.67 10.03
C ASP A 124 5.16 -24.60 10.54
N THR A 125 6.21 -24.33 9.79
CA THR A 125 7.36 -23.50 10.20
C THR A 125 6.97 -22.04 10.45
N TYR A 126 5.96 -21.52 9.77
CA TYR A 126 5.54 -20.14 9.99
C TYR A 126 4.77 -19.94 11.30
N THR A 127 4.07 -20.98 11.78
CA THR A 127 3.41 -20.95 13.08
C THR A 127 4.42 -20.87 14.22
N ASP A 128 5.53 -21.58 14.07
CA ASP A 128 6.62 -21.56 15.05
C ASP A 128 7.39 -20.22 15.05
N GLN A 129 7.38 -19.51 13.94
CA GLN A 129 8.01 -18.18 13.81
C GLN A 129 7.15 -17.01 14.32
N LEU A 130 5.85 -17.24 14.49
CA LEU A 130 4.91 -16.24 15.01
C LEU A 130 4.79 -16.26 16.54
N TRP A 131 5.34 -17.28 17.15
CA TRP A 131 5.39 -17.52 18.59
C TRP A 131 6.83 -17.48 19.12
#